data_4ea6586e95b4d4ba23041c58daa9dece
#
_entry.id   4ea6586e95b4d4ba23041c58daa9dece
#
_cell.length_a   1.000
_cell.length_b   1.000
_cell.length_c   1.000
_cell.angle_alpha   90.00
_cell.angle_beta   90.00
_cell.angle_gamma   90.00
#
_symmetry.space_group_name_H-M   'P 1'
#
loop_
_entity.id
_entity.type
_entity.pdbx_description
1 polymer ?
#
loop_
_entity_poly.entity_id
_entity_poly.type
_entity_poly.pdbx_seq_one_letter_code
_entity_poly.pdbx_strand_id
1 'polypeptide(L)'
;MFFKIHKSYRIVVAICDSELVGRYFEEGMFQLDVKESFYKGQEAEEEEMAKIIKRMSVEDSTFNIVGDKSISLAIELGLIPEEGIQRIQNIPFAMVLL
;
A
#
# COMPACT_ATOMS: atom_id res chain seq x y z
N MET A 1 -6.04 -8.75 -1.16
CA MET A 1 -5.49 -7.46 -0.73
C MET A 1 -6.60 -6.60 -0.13
N PHE A 2 -6.24 -5.77 0.83
CA PHE A 2 -7.15 -4.76 1.37
C PHE A 2 -6.80 -3.38 0.85
N PHE A 3 -7.79 -2.52 0.69
CA PHE A 3 -7.55 -1.12 0.47
C PHE A 3 -8.49 -0.29 1.35
N LYS A 4 -8.02 0.87 1.75
CA LYS A 4 -8.82 1.81 2.52
C LYS A 4 -8.49 3.23 2.04
N ILE A 5 -9.52 3.99 1.72
CA ILE A 5 -9.36 5.36 1.24
C ILE A 5 -9.70 6.29 2.39
N HIS A 6 -8.72 7.08 2.81
CA HIS A 6 -8.89 8.07 3.86
C HIS A 6 -9.05 9.42 3.22
N LYS A 7 -10.18 10.04 3.45
CA LYS A 7 -10.46 11.39 2.92
C LYS A 7 -10.37 12.39 4.04
N SER A 8 -9.36 13.24 3.94
CA SER A 8 -9.17 14.33 4.87
C SER A 8 -8.67 15.51 4.05
N TYR A 9 -7.66 16.23 4.53
CA TYR A 9 -7.06 17.30 3.75
C TYR A 9 -6.52 16.79 2.42
N ARG A 10 -5.85 15.63 2.45
CA ARG A 10 -5.41 14.93 1.24
C ARG A 10 -6.05 13.55 1.23
N ILE A 11 -6.19 12.99 0.04
CA ILE A 11 -6.66 11.61 -0.09
C ILE A 11 -5.47 10.68 0.14
N VAL A 12 -5.62 9.73 1.05
CA VAL A 12 -4.61 8.71 1.31
C VAL A 12 -5.21 7.35 1.01
N VAL A 13 -4.55 6.60 0.13
CA VAL A 13 -4.98 5.26 -0.24
C VAL A 13 -4.02 4.26 0.40
N ALA A 14 -4.52 3.46 1.33
CA ALA A 14 -3.73 2.44 2.00
C ALA A 14 -4.02 1.09 1.37
N ILE A 15 -2.99 0.38 0.94
CA ILE A 15 -3.13 -0.93 0.28
C ILE A 15 -2.18 -1.91 0.95
N CYS A 16 -2.67 -3.10 1.29
CA CYS A 16 -1.79 -4.12 1.85
C CYS A 16 -2.26 -5.53 1.51
N ASP A 17 -1.31 -6.47 1.56
CA ASP A 17 -1.63 -7.88 1.48
C ASP A 17 -2.47 -8.25 2.69
N SER A 18 -3.52 -9.03 2.47
CA SER A 18 -4.51 -9.32 3.50
C SER A 18 -3.92 -9.95 4.76
N GLU A 19 -2.94 -10.82 4.60
CA GLU A 19 -2.34 -11.54 5.72
C GLU A 19 -1.46 -10.66 6.61
N LEU A 20 -1.11 -9.45 6.16
CA LEU A 20 -0.25 -8.55 6.93
C LEU A 20 -1.01 -7.59 7.83
N VAL A 21 -2.33 -7.50 7.67
CA VAL A 21 -3.13 -6.58 8.48
C VAL A 21 -3.00 -6.91 9.97
N GLY A 22 -2.71 -5.91 10.76
CA GLY A 22 -2.56 -6.06 12.22
C GLY A 22 -1.19 -6.51 12.67
N ARG A 23 -0.26 -6.74 11.74
CA ARG A 23 1.08 -7.18 12.08
C ARG A 23 2.03 -5.99 12.25
N TYR A 24 3.09 -6.22 13.00
CA TYR A 24 4.08 -5.21 13.32
C TYR A 24 5.47 -5.80 13.08
N PHE A 25 6.32 -5.06 12.38
CA PHE A 25 7.67 -5.51 12.04
C PHE A 25 8.70 -4.48 12.48
N GLU A 26 9.84 -4.95 12.96
CA GLU A 26 10.96 -4.09 13.33
C GLU A 26 12.25 -4.64 12.74
N GLU A 27 13.12 -3.73 12.35
CA GLU A 27 14.45 -4.09 11.89
C GLU A 27 15.38 -2.91 12.17
N GLY A 28 16.31 -3.11 13.13
CA GLY A 28 17.18 -2.02 13.56
C GLY A 28 16.36 -0.90 14.18
N MET A 29 16.49 0.30 13.63
CA MET A 29 15.76 1.47 14.10
C MET A 29 14.45 1.68 13.34
N PHE A 30 14.14 0.81 12.38
CA PHE A 30 12.98 0.97 11.53
C PHE A 30 11.81 0.14 12.01
N GLN A 31 10.60 0.65 11.80
CA GLN A 31 9.37 -0.02 12.23
C GLN A 31 8.36 0.05 11.10
N LEU A 32 7.58 -1.02 10.97
CA LEU A 32 6.48 -1.07 10.03
C LEU A 32 5.25 -1.58 10.77
N ASP A 33 4.32 -0.69 11.02
CA ASP A 33 3.10 -1.01 11.76
C ASP A 33 1.93 -1.06 10.78
N VAL A 34 1.47 -2.28 10.45
CA VAL A 34 0.37 -2.47 9.51
C VAL A 34 -0.95 -2.42 10.28
N LYS A 35 -1.29 -1.24 10.74
CA LYS A 35 -2.46 -1.03 11.60
C LYS A 35 -3.76 -1.39 10.91
N GLU A 36 -4.56 -2.18 11.59
CA GLU A 36 -5.87 -2.57 11.09
C GLU A 36 -6.73 -1.35 10.78
N SER A 37 -6.71 -0.34 11.65
CA SER A 37 -7.50 0.87 11.45
C SER A 37 -7.10 1.66 10.21
N PHE A 38 -5.86 1.50 9.76
CA PHE A 38 -5.37 2.25 8.60
C PHE A 38 -5.49 1.46 7.30
N TYR A 39 -5.32 0.14 7.35
CA TYR A 39 -5.27 -0.70 6.14
C TYR A 39 -6.50 -1.56 5.90
N LYS A 40 -7.21 -1.98 6.94
CA LYS A 40 -8.32 -2.91 6.77
C LYS A 40 -9.59 -2.15 6.35
N GLY A 41 -9.79 -2.09 5.05
CA GLY A 41 -10.99 -1.50 4.50
C GLY A 41 -11.75 -2.54 3.71
N GLN A 42 -11.76 -2.38 2.40
CA GLN A 42 -12.42 -3.28 1.48
C GLN A 42 -11.42 -4.28 0.91
N GLU A 43 -11.83 -5.52 0.80
CA GLU A 43 -10.99 -6.54 0.19
C GLU A 43 -11.21 -6.55 -1.33
N ALA A 44 -10.14 -6.72 -2.10
CA ALA A 44 -10.22 -6.73 -3.55
C ALA A 44 -9.19 -7.68 -4.12
N GLU A 45 -9.56 -8.34 -5.20
CA GLU A 45 -8.63 -9.15 -5.97
C GLU A 45 -7.78 -8.25 -6.86
N GLU A 46 -6.76 -8.83 -7.47
CA GLU A 46 -5.77 -8.08 -8.25
C GLU A 46 -6.42 -7.21 -9.33
N GLU A 47 -7.37 -7.77 -10.08
CA GLU A 47 -8.01 -7.06 -11.18
C GLU A 47 -8.77 -5.83 -10.71
N GLU A 48 -9.54 -5.98 -9.65
CA GLU A 48 -10.29 -4.86 -9.08
C GLU A 48 -9.35 -3.83 -8.46
N MET A 49 -8.31 -4.30 -7.77
CA MET A 49 -7.33 -3.41 -7.16
C MET A 49 -6.62 -2.57 -8.22
N ALA A 50 -6.32 -3.18 -9.37
CA ALA A 50 -5.69 -2.45 -10.48
C ALA A 50 -6.56 -1.28 -10.93
N LYS A 51 -7.87 -1.49 -11.01
CA LYS A 51 -8.82 -0.44 -11.39
C LYS A 51 -8.84 0.68 -10.36
N ILE A 52 -8.81 0.32 -9.08
CA ILE A 52 -8.81 1.30 -8.00
C ILE A 52 -7.54 2.14 -8.04
N ILE A 53 -6.39 1.50 -8.21
CA ILE A 53 -5.12 2.23 -8.30
C ILE A 53 -5.13 3.20 -9.47
N LYS A 54 -5.59 2.75 -10.63
CA LYS A 54 -5.65 3.61 -11.83
C LYS A 54 -6.56 4.80 -11.61
N ARG A 55 -7.72 4.58 -11.00
CA ARG A 55 -8.68 5.65 -10.76
C ARG A 55 -8.12 6.66 -9.76
N MET A 56 -7.51 6.17 -8.67
CA MET A 56 -6.99 7.04 -7.63
C MET A 56 -5.69 7.74 -8.02
N SER A 57 -4.96 7.20 -9.00
CA SER A 57 -3.70 7.81 -9.44
C SER A 57 -3.90 9.09 -10.22
N VAL A 58 -5.10 9.35 -10.75
CA VAL A 58 -5.39 10.62 -11.43
C VAL A 58 -5.84 11.69 -10.44
N GLU A 59 -6.05 11.31 -9.18
CA GLU A 59 -6.33 12.25 -8.11
C GLU A 59 -5.04 12.69 -7.45
N ASP A 60 -5.11 13.72 -6.64
CA ASP A 60 -3.95 14.21 -5.89
C ASP A 60 -3.81 13.38 -4.62
N SER A 61 -3.46 12.12 -4.79
CA SER A 61 -3.47 11.11 -3.71
C SER A 61 -2.09 10.73 -3.25
N THR A 62 -2.01 10.25 -2.00
CA THR A 62 -0.84 9.59 -1.46
C THR A 62 -1.17 8.11 -1.31
N PHE A 63 -0.26 7.23 -1.73
CA PHE A 63 -0.43 5.79 -1.56
C PHE A 63 0.53 5.27 -0.51
N ASN A 64 0.04 4.42 0.38
CA ASN A 64 0.87 3.64 1.31
C ASN A 64 0.62 2.18 0.99
N ILE A 65 1.66 1.47 0.53
CA ILE A 65 1.50 0.12 -0.02
C ILE A 65 2.44 -0.83 0.72
N VAL A 66 1.91 -1.95 1.18
CA VAL A 66 2.67 -2.94 1.97
C VAL A 66 2.37 -4.35 1.49
N GLY A 67 3.42 -5.14 1.28
CA GLY A 67 3.31 -6.56 0.97
C GLY A 67 3.71 -6.91 -0.45
N ASP A 68 4.09 -8.16 -0.65
CA ASP A 68 4.62 -8.63 -1.93
C ASP A 68 3.62 -8.48 -3.08
N LYS A 69 2.38 -8.89 -2.87
CA LYS A 69 1.37 -8.83 -3.92
C LYS A 69 1.01 -7.40 -4.26
N SER A 70 0.80 -6.60 -3.23
CA SER A 70 0.41 -5.19 -3.39
C SER A 70 1.52 -4.39 -4.08
N ILE A 71 2.76 -4.60 -3.67
CA ILE A 71 3.91 -3.91 -4.27
C ILE A 71 4.13 -4.36 -5.72
N SER A 72 4.03 -5.68 -5.98
CA SER A 72 4.19 -6.18 -7.35
C SER A 72 3.17 -5.57 -8.30
N LEU A 73 1.94 -5.46 -7.85
CA LEU A 73 0.89 -4.84 -8.66
C LEU A 73 1.19 -3.36 -8.92
N ALA A 74 1.64 -2.65 -7.89
CA ALA A 74 1.97 -1.23 -8.03
C ALA A 74 3.12 -1.01 -9.02
N ILE A 75 4.13 -1.88 -9.00
CA ILE A 75 5.24 -1.83 -9.97
C ILE A 75 4.71 -2.10 -11.37
N GLU A 76 3.92 -3.15 -11.52
CA GLU A 76 3.36 -3.55 -12.82
C GLU A 76 2.56 -2.41 -13.45
N LEU A 77 1.82 -1.66 -12.66
CA LEU A 77 1.02 -0.55 -13.15
C LEU A 77 1.81 0.74 -13.33
N GLY A 78 3.10 0.72 -13.01
CA GLY A 78 3.95 1.90 -13.16
C GLY A 78 3.75 2.95 -12.08
N LEU A 79 3.11 2.60 -10.97
CA LEU A 79 2.88 3.54 -9.89
C LEU A 79 4.16 3.85 -9.12
N ILE A 80 5.00 2.83 -8.93
CA ILE A 80 6.29 2.99 -8.25
C ILE A 80 7.39 2.26 -9.01
N PRO A 81 8.62 2.80 -9.04
CA PRO A 81 9.76 2.08 -9.59
C PRO A 81 10.30 1.10 -8.55
N GLU A 82 11.02 0.08 -8.99
CA GLU A 82 11.62 -0.89 -8.08
C GLU A 82 12.55 -0.24 -7.06
N GLU A 83 13.26 0.80 -7.48
CA GLU A 83 14.21 1.53 -6.61
C GLU A 83 13.51 2.28 -5.49
N GLY A 84 12.22 2.49 -5.59
CA GLY A 84 11.45 3.19 -4.56
C GLY A 84 10.95 2.30 -3.45
N ILE A 85 11.24 1.00 -3.50
CA ILE A 85 10.74 0.04 -2.53
C ILE A 85 11.72 -0.12 -1.38
N GLN A 86 11.20 -0.08 -0.16
CA GLN A 86 11.96 -0.35 1.04
C GLN A 86 11.51 -1.70 1.62
N ARG A 87 12.33 -2.27 2.50
CA ARG A 87 11.99 -3.55 3.11
C ARG A 87 12.32 -3.55 4.59
N ILE A 88 11.44 -4.16 5.38
CA ILE A 88 11.68 -4.45 6.78
C ILE A 88 11.32 -5.92 6.98
N GLN A 89 12.29 -6.73 7.43
CA GLN A 89 12.13 -8.19 7.57
C GLN A 89 11.61 -8.82 6.28
N ASN A 90 12.16 -8.37 5.14
CA ASN A 90 11.76 -8.83 3.80
C ASN A 90 10.34 -8.45 3.40
N ILE A 91 9.64 -7.65 4.18
CA ILE A 91 8.32 -7.15 3.80
C ILE A 91 8.51 -5.87 3.00
N PRO A 92 8.13 -5.86 1.72
CA PRO A 92 8.29 -4.65 0.90
C PRO A 92 7.19 -3.64 1.21
N PHE A 93 7.55 -2.37 1.18
CA PHE A 93 6.58 -1.29 1.35
C PHE A 93 7.06 -0.04 0.65
N ALA A 94 6.13 0.84 0.34
CA ALA A 94 6.46 2.09 -0.33
C ALA A 94 5.38 3.14 -0.05
N MET A 95 5.78 4.39 -0.10
CA MET A 95 4.86 5.52 -0.06
C MET A 95 5.04 6.32 -1.34
N VAL A 96 3.93 6.65 -1.99
CA VAL A 96 3.93 7.38 -3.24
C VAL A 96 3.13 8.66 -3.06
N LEU A 97 3.76 9.79 -3.35
CA LEU A 97 3.12 11.10 -3.32
C LEU A 97 2.87 11.53 -4.76
N LEU A 98 1.62 11.71 -5.10
CA LEU A 98 1.26 12.17 -6.45
C LEU A 98 0.87 13.63 -6.45
#